data_ef9dd53399d0968e57bea1ac4e21c19a
#
_entry.id   ef9dd53399d0968e57bea1ac4e21c19a
#
_cell.length_a   1.000
_cell.length_b   1.000
_cell.length_c   1.000
_cell.angle_alpha   90.00
_cell.angle_beta   90.00
_cell.angle_gamma   90.00
#
_symmetry.space_group_name_H-M   'P 1'
#
loop_
_entity.id
_entity.type
_entity.pdbx_description
1 polymer ?
#
loop_
_entity_poly.entity_id
_entity_poly.type
_entity_poly.pdbx_seq_one_letter_code
_entity_poly.pdbx_strand_id
1 'polypeptide(L)'
;MSNLATEAAKAIGANALLVRTGALYHDIGKLRAPLYFTENQQGGPNPLLTMSAQEAAQEVIKHVTEGEEMARKHHLPEMIINFITTHHGTTLTRYFYTTYANAHPGEAVDKTLFQYPGPKPATKEAAILMMADAVEARSRSLTDYSEEAIAKAVDQMIDQQIADGQFAETPLSFKDVEDIRRVFKERLSTINHHRIAYPTLNR
;
A
#
# COMPACT_ATOMS: atom_id res chain seq x y z
N MET A 1 1.19 -9.40 0.66
CA MET A 1 0.94 -8.50 -0.47
C MET A 1 1.23 -9.15 -1.84
N SER A 2 2.47 -9.62 -2.19
CA SER A 2 2.84 -10.15 -3.53
C SER A 2 1.89 -11.23 -4.07
N ASN A 3 1.51 -12.25 -3.27
CA ASN A 3 0.57 -13.27 -3.70
C ASN A 3 -0.83 -12.70 -3.98
N LEU A 4 -1.29 -11.75 -3.18
CA LEU A 4 -2.58 -11.09 -3.36
C LEU A 4 -2.64 -10.37 -4.72
N ALA A 5 -1.64 -9.56 -5.02
CA ALA A 5 -1.53 -8.83 -6.28
C ALA A 5 -1.40 -9.78 -7.49
N THR A 6 -0.61 -10.87 -7.35
CA THR A 6 -0.43 -11.86 -8.42
C THR A 6 -1.74 -12.55 -8.80
N GLU A 7 -2.55 -12.94 -7.83
CA GLU A 7 -3.84 -13.60 -8.09
C GLU A 7 -4.86 -12.64 -8.73
N ALA A 8 -4.87 -11.38 -8.30
CA ALA A 8 -5.72 -10.36 -8.93
C ALA A 8 -5.31 -10.12 -10.39
N ALA A 9 -4.00 -10.06 -10.67
CA ALA A 9 -3.49 -9.92 -12.03
C ALA A 9 -3.95 -11.09 -12.94
N LYS A 10 -3.89 -12.32 -12.44
CA LYS A 10 -4.40 -13.49 -13.18
C LYS A 10 -5.88 -13.38 -13.48
N ALA A 11 -6.69 -12.93 -12.51
CA ALA A 11 -8.13 -12.84 -12.64
C ALA A 11 -8.58 -11.89 -13.75
N ILE A 12 -7.83 -10.82 -14.02
CA ILE A 12 -8.17 -9.83 -15.07
C ILE A 12 -7.30 -9.96 -16.33
N GLY A 13 -6.49 -11.02 -16.44
CA GLY A 13 -5.65 -11.26 -17.61
C GLY A 13 -4.45 -10.30 -17.73
N ALA A 14 -4.03 -9.66 -16.64
CA ALA A 14 -2.83 -8.85 -16.59
C ALA A 14 -1.57 -9.72 -16.41
N ASN A 15 -0.38 -9.14 -16.60
CA ASN A 15 0.88 -9.86 -16.47
C ASN A 15 1.22 -10.17 -15.00
N ALA A 16 0.78 -11.33 -14.53
CA ALA A 16 0.94 -11.76 -13.14
C ALA A 16 2.41 -11.92 -12.71
N LEU A 17 3.31 -12.31 -13.62
CA LEU A 17 4.73 -12.41 -13.32
C LEU A 17 5.35 -11.03 -13.12
N LEU A 18 4.98 -10.07 -13.96
CA LEU A 18 5.44 -8.69 -13.85
C LEU A 18 4.94 -8.06 -12.53
N VAL A 19 3.66 -8.25 -12.18
CA VAL A 19 3.09 -7.80 -10.90
C VAL A 19 3.84 -8.42 -9.71
N ARG A 20 4.12 -9.74 -9.76
CA ARG A 20 4.87 -10.42 -8.70
C ARG A 20 6.26 -9.84 -8.54
N THR A 21 6.96 -9.58 -9.65
CA THR A 21 8.31 -8.99 -9.63
C THR A 21 8.25 -7.55 -9.10
N GLY A 22 7.32 -6.72 -9.61
CA GLY A 22 7.10 -5.37 -9.11
C GLY A 22 6.84 -5.35 -7.60
N ALA A 23 6.03 -6.29 -7.12
CA ALA A 23 5.74 -6.46 -5.70
C ALA A 23 6.96 -6.80 -4.82
N LEU A 24 8.04 -7.34 -5.37
CA LEU A 24 9.28 -7.59 -4.62
C LEU A 24 10.13 -6.33 -4.50
N TYR A 25 10.03 -5.41 -5.45
CA TYR A 25 10.92 -4.26 -5.54
C TYR A 25 10.27 -2.92 -5.16
N HIS A 26 8.92 -2.82 -5.11
CA HIS A 26 8.23 -1.54 -4.94
C HIS A 26 8.69 -0.73 -3.72
N ASP A 27 9.09 -1.40 -2.68
CA ASP A 27 9.48 -0.85 -1.38
C ASP A 27 11.01 -0.86 -1.12
N ILE A 28 11.86 -1.05 -2.14
CA ILE A 28 13.31 -1.16 -1.92
C ILE A 28 13.92 0.08 -1.27
N GLY A 29 13.30 1.25 -1.43
CA GLY A 29 13.75 2.49 -0.79
C GLY A 29 13.67 2.47 0.73
N LYS A 30 12.81 1.63 1.32
CA LYS A 30 12.76 1.42 2.78
C LYS A 30 14.08 0.92 3.36
N LEU A 31 14.95 0.36 2.54
CA LEU A 31 16.29 -0.08 2.96
C LEU A 31 17.21 1.09 3.39
N ARG A 32 16.91 2.34 3.00
CA ARG A 32 17.67 3.52 3.42
C ARG A 32 17.47 3.86 4.90
N ALA A 33 16.23 3.73 5.37
CA ALA A 33 15.86 4.04 6.75
C ALA A 33 14.86 2.99 7.29
N PRO A 34 15.25 1.71 7.43
CA PRO A 34 14.33 0.61 7.70
C PRO A 34 13.54 0.79 8.99
N LEU A 35 14.11 1.43 10.01
CA LEU A 35 13.45 1.64 11.31
C LEU A 35 12.29 2.64 11.27
N TYR A 36 12.11 3.40 10.19
CA TYR A 36 10.94 4.27 10.01
C TYR A 36 9.68 3.49 9.62
N PHE A 37 9.81 2.21 9.27
CA PHE A 37 8.70 1.37 8.85
C PHE A 37 8.41 0.30 9.90
N THR A 38 7.14 0.26 10.35
CA THR A 38 6.71 -0.55 11.50
C THR A 38 7.00 -2.05 11.33
N GLU A 39 6.93 -2.55 10.11
CA GLU A 39 7.26 -3.94 9.79
C GLU A 39 8.72 -4.32 10.09
N ASN A 40 9.62 -3.34 10.19
CA ASN A 40 11.05 -3.56 10.44
C ASN A 40 11.48 -3.23 11.88
N GLN A 41 10.59 -2.69 12.72
CA GLN A 41 10.95 -2.20 14.07
C GLN A 41 11.17 -3.31 15.12
N GLN A 42 10.67 -4.53 14.88
CA GLN A 42 10.82 -5.70 15.78
C GLN A 42 10.56 -5.39 17.28
N GLY A 43 9.63 -4.47 17.56
CA GLY A 43 9.31 -4.04 18.93
C GLY A 43 10.26 -2.98 19.51
N GLY A 44 11.20 -2.47 18.73
CA GLY A 44 12.07 -1.35 19.11
C GLY A 44 11.35 0.01 19.08
N PRO A 45 12.00 1.09 19.54
CA PRO A 45 11.42 2.43 19.52
C PRO A 45 11.19 2.88 18.08
N ASN A 46 10.04 3.50 17.84
CA ASN A 46 9.73 4.10 16.55
C ASN A 46 10.32 5.51 16.46
N PRO A 47 11.35 5.75 15.61
CA PRO A 47 11.99 7.07 15.51
C PRO A 47 11.03 8.17 15.05
N LEU A 48 9.96 7.84 14.31
CA LEU A 48 8.97 8.81 13.84
C LEU A 48 8.17 9.45 14.99
N LEU A 49 8.13 8.83 16.18
CA LEU A 49 7.41 9.37 17.35
C LEU A 49 8.09 10.60 17.95
N THR A 50 9.37 10.84 17.63
CA THR A 50 10.12 12.02 18.09
C THR A 50 10.09 13.19 17.11
N MET A 51 9.45 12.99 15.95
CA MET A 51 9.33 13.97 14.87
C MET A 51 7.94 14.62 14.89
N SER A 52 7.82 15.81 14.31
CA SER A 52 6.52 16.37 13.95
C SER A 52 5.83 15.49 12.91
N ALA A 53 4.48 15.55 12.82
CA ALA A 53 3.73 14.79 11.83
C ALA A 53 4.18 15.11 10.39
N GLN A 54 4.56 16.35 10.13
CA GLN A 54 5.06 16.79 8.83
C GLN A 54 6.42 16.18 8.50
N GLU A 55 7.39 16.25 9.44
CA GLU A 55 8.70 15.64 9.26
C GLU A 55 8.61 14.14 9.06
N ALA A 56 7.80 13.45 9.89
CA ALA A 56 7.57 12.02 9.78
C ALA A 56 6.95 11.63 8.43
N ALA A 57 5.99 12.42 7.93
CA ALA A 57 5.41 12.20 6.61
C ALA A 57 6.46 12.30 5.50
N GLN A 58 7.30 13.33 5.53
CA GLN A 58 8.35 13.54 4.55
C GLN A 58 9.39 12.40 4.57
N GLU A 59 9.79 11.94 5.76
CA GLU A 59 10.70 10.80 5.89
C GLU A 59 10.10 9.51 5.30
N VAL A 60 8.81 9.27 5.53
CA VAL A 60 8.14 8.11 4.94
C VAL A 60 8.02 8.23 3.42
N ILE A 61 7.67 9.42 2.90
CA ILE A 61 7.52 9.66 1.45
C ILE A 61 8.84 9.40 0.69
N LYS A 62 9.99 9.68 1.29
CA LYS A 62 11.30 9.51 0.66
C LYS A 62 11.57 8.10 0.15
N HIS A 63 10.94 7.05 0.72
CA HIS A 63 11.21 5.69 0.23
C HIS A 63 10.87 5.50 -1.26
N VAL A 64 9.94 6.29 -1.80
CA VAL A 64 9.59 6.23 -3.23
C VAL A 64 10.75 6.77 -4.08
N THR A 65 11.23 7.98 -3.78
CA THR A 65 12.31 8.64 -4.55
C THR A 65 13.66 7.94 -4.34
N GLU A 66 13.97 7.54 -3.12
CA GLU A 66 15.18 6.77 -2.80
C GLU A 66 15.15 5.37 -3.41
N GLY A 67 13.96 4.76 -3.48
CA GLY A 67 13.75 3.48 -4.18
C GLY A 67 14.00 3.61 -5.68
N GLU A 68 13.53 4.67 -6.31
CA GLU A 68 13.82 4.97 -7.71
C GLU A 68 15.33 5.17 -7.95
N GLU A 69 16.01 5.97 -7.12
CA GLU A 69 17.45 6.16 -7.21
C GLU A 69 18.22 4.84 -7.10
N MET A 70 17.85 3.99 -6.13
CA MET A 70 18.45 2.68 -5.95
C MET A 70 18.23 1.79 -7.17
N ALA A 71 17.01 1.75 -7.70
CA ALA A 71 16.66 0.94 -8.86
C ALA A 71 17.45 1.37 -10.09
N ARG A 72 17.54 2.67 -10.36
CA ARG A 72 18.33 3.22 -11.48
C ARG A 72 19.82 2.92 -11.32
N LYS A 73 20.36 3.10 -10.11
CA LYS A 73 21.77 2.77 -9.80
C LYS A 73 22.10 1.30 -10.05
N HIS A 74 21.16 0.40 -9.83
CA HIS A 74 21.31 -1.03 -10.04
C HIS A 74 20.76 -1.51 -11.40
N HIS A 75 20.48 -0.59 -12.32
CA HIS A 75 20.03 -0.88 -13.69
C HIS A 75 18.78 -1.76 -13.77
N LEU A 76 17.84 -1.60 -12.83
CA LEU A 76 16.55 -2.28 -12.92
C LEU A 76 15.79 -1.77 -14.16
N PRO A 77 15.02 -2.65 -14.85
CA PRO A 77 14.21 -2.26 -15.99
C PRO A 77 13.18 -1.19 -15.63
N GLU A 78 12.89 -0.26 -16.54
CA GLU A 78 11.89 0.80 -16.35
C GLU A 78 10.53 0.29 -15.92
N MET A 79 10.11 -0.89 -16.41
CA MET A 79 8.85 -1.51 -15.98
C MET A 79 8.83 -1.88 -14.48
N ILE A 80 9.99 -2.14 -13.86
CA ILE A 80 10.10 -2.38 -12.41
C ILE A 80 10.18 -1.06 -11.67
N ILE A 81 10.92 -0.08 -12.19
CA ILE A 81 10.99 1.28 -11.63
C ILE A 81 9.59 1.90 -11.58
N ASN A 82 8.77 1.66 -12.60
CA ASN A 82 7.38 2.14 -12.63
C ASN A 82 6.56 1.66 -11.40
N PHE A 83 6.75 0.43 -10.92
CA PHE A 83 6.08 -0.01 -9.69
C PHE A 83 6.57 0.76 -8.47
N ILE A 84 7.86 1.03 -8.38
CA ILE A 84 8.44 1.79 -7.25
C ILE A 84 7.87 3.21 -7.20
N THR A 85 7.79 3.87 -8.35
CA THR A 85 7.33 5.27 -8.41
C THR A 85 5.83 5.43 -8.30
N THR A 86 5.02 4.43 -8.70
CA THR A 86 3.57 4.56 -8.82
C THR A 86 2.75 3.90 -7.73
N HIS A 87 3.35 3.06 -6.86
CA HIS A 87 2.57 2.24 -5.92
C HIS A 87 1.79 3.04 -4.87
N HIS A 88 2.17 4.29 -4.63
CA HIS A 88 1.40 5.23 -3.82
C HIS A 88 0.72 6.33 -4.66
N GLY A 89 1.03 6.44 -5.95
CA GLY A 89 0.49 7.48 -6.82
C GLY A 89 0.64 8.87 -6.21
N THR A 90 -0.45 9.59 -6.12
CA THR A 90 -0.53 10.92 -5.47
C THR A 90 -1.39 10.88 -4.21
N THR A 91 -1.44 9.75 -3.49
CA THR A 91 -2.18 9.64 -2.23
C THR A 91 -1.50 10.39 -1.10
N LEU A 92 -2.24 10.58 0.00
CA LEU A 92 -1.72 11.21 1.21
C LEU A 92 -1.16 10.16 2.18
N THR A 93 -0.13 10.51 2.92
CA THR A 93 0.26 9.82 4.16
C THR A 93 -0.78 10.11 5.24
N ARG A 94 -1.96 9.45 5.14
CA ARG A 94 -3.20 9.80 5.86
C ARG A 94 -3.04 9.88 7.37
N TYR A 95 -2.25 8.98 7.97
CA TYR A 95 -2.01 8.99 9.40
C TYR A 95 -1.40 10.34 9.84
N PHE A 96 -0.34 10.76 9.19
CA PHE A 96 0.35 12.01 9.54
C PHE A 96 -0.47 13.24 9.18
N TYR A 97 -1.12 13.24 8.02
CA TYR A 97 -2.05 14.30 7.64
C TYR A 97 -3.16 14.49 8.67
N THR A 98 -3.81 13.41 9.09
CA THR A 98 -4.90 13.46 10.07
C THR A 98 -4.38 13.88 11.44
N THR A 99 -3.21 13.38 11.86
CA THR A 99 -2.57 13.78 13.11
C THR A 99 -2.28 15.28 13.13
N TYR A 100 -1.72 15.80 12.04
CA TYR A 100 -1.43 17.22 11.90
C TYR A 100 -2.72 18.07 11.90
N ALA A 101 -3.70 17.70 11.09
CA ALA A 101 -4.98 18.44 10.99
C ALA A 101 -5.73 18.50 12.33
N ASN A 102 -5.72 17.40 13.09
CA ASN A 102 -6.34 17.35 14.42
C ASN A 102 -5.61 18.20 15.45
N ALA A 103 -4.30 18.40 15.31
CA ALA A 103 -3.51 19.27 16.18
C ALA A 103 -3.66 20.76 15.84
N HIS A 104 -4.16 21.09 14.64
CA HIS A 104 -4.33 22.47 14.14
C HIS A 104 -5.78 22.73 13.69
N PRO A 105 -6.76 22.65 14.61
CA PRO A 105 -8.17 22.80 14.26
C PRO A 105 -8.45 24.21 13.73
N GLY A 106 -9.12 24.26 12.56
CA GLY A 106 -9.48 25.52 11.91
C GLY A 106 -8.41 26.13 11.01
N GLU A 107 -7.23 25.55 10.94
CA GLU A 107 -6.19 25.96 10.00
C GLU A 107 -6.33 25.23 8.66
N ALA A 108 -6.04 25.91 7.55
CA ALA A 108 -5.93 25.28 6.24
C ALA A 108 -4.63 24.48 6.16
N VAL A 109 -4.74 23.14 6.06
CA VAL A 109 -3.57 22.26 5.96
C VAL A 109 -3.13 22.15 4.49
N ASP A 110 -1.89 22.46 4.22
CA ASP A 110 -1.28 22.21 2.91
C ASP A 110 -1.09 20.69 2.71
N LYS A 111 -1.95 20.10 1.86
CA LYS A 111 -1.92 18.66 1.56
C LYS A 111 -0.64 18.23 0.86
N THR A 112 0.03 19.13 0.13
CA THR A 112 1.24 18.79 -0.63
C THR A 112 2.38 18.31 0.28
N LEU A 113 2.39 18.76 1.54
CA LEU A 113 3.37 18.34 2.54
C LEU A 113 3.22 16.86 2.97
N PHE A 114 2.07 16.28 2.70
CA PHE A 114 1.72 14.91 3.08
C PHE A 114 1.45 14.00 1.90
N GLN A 115 1.65 14.51 0.68
CA GLN A 115 1.28 13.83 -0.56
C GLN A 115 2.48 13.17 -1.21
N TYR A 116 2.30 11.93 -1.67
CA TYR A 116 3.28 11.26 -2.50
C TYR A 116 3.44 11.97 -3.85
N PRO A 117 4.66 11.97 -4.42
CA PRO A 117 4.97 12.77 -5.61
C PRO A 117 4.34 12.25 -6.90
N GLY A 118 3.85 11.01 -6.92
CA GLY A 118 3.43 10.34 -8.13
C GLY A 118 4.60 9.76 -8.92
N PRO A 119 4.36 9.39 -10.19
CA PRO A 119 3.10 9.53 -10.92
C PRO A 119 2.01 8.56 -10.49
N LYS A 120 0.79 8.75 -11.00
CA LYS A 120 -0.30 7.79 -10.85
C LYS A 120 -0.04 6.55 -11.71
N PRO A 121 -0.56 5.36 -11.34
CA PRO A 121 -0.42 4.18 -12.17
C PRO A 121 -1.11 4.33 -13.53
N ALA A 122 -0.39 4.02 -14.59
CA ALA A 122 -0.89 4.08 -15.97
C ALA A 122 -1.09 2.69 -16.61
N THR A 123 -0.73 1.63 -15.90
CA THR A 123 -0.92 0.22 -16.34
C THR A 123 -1.79 -0.54 -15.37
N LYS A 124 -2.47 -1.61 -15.85
CA LYS A 124 -3.27 -2.51 -14.99
C LYS A 124 -2.40 -3.11 -13.88
N GLU A 125 -1.19 -3.50 -14.22
CA GLU A 125 -0.24 -4.12 -13.30
C GLU A 125 0.13 -3.17 -12.14
N ALA A 126 0.45 -1.92 -12.45
CA ALA A 126 0.79 -0.91 -11.44
C ALA A 126 -0.42 -0.56 -10.55
N ALA A 127 -1.62 -0.45 -11.13
CA ALA A 127 -2.85 -0.21 -10.38
C ALA A 127 -3.20 -1.38 -9.45
N ILE A 128 -3.05 -2.63 -9.91
CA ILE A 128 -3.26 -3.82 -9.06
C ILE A 128 -2.31 -3.79 -7.87
N LEU A 129 -1.03 -3.44 -8.07
CA LEU A 129 -0.06 -3.36 -6.99
C LEU A 129 -0.47 -2.30 -5.98
N MET A 130 -0.83 -1.10 -6.43
CA MET A 130 -1.28 -0.01 -5.58
C MET A 130 -2.51 -0.40 -4.75
N MET A 131 -3.51 -1.07 -5.35
CA MET A 131 -4.67 -1.56 -4.62
C MET A 131 -4.28 -2.63 -3.59
N ALA A 132 -3.43 -3.58 -3.99
CA ALA A 132 -3.03 -4.70 -3.14
C ALA A 132 -2.22 -4.24 -1.93
N ASP A 133 -1.32 -3.27 -2.10
CA ASP A 133 -0.52 -2.70 -1.01
C ASP A 133 -1.40 -1.98 0.01
N ALA A 134 -2.28 -1.09 -0.47
CA ALA A 134 -3.19 -0.35 0.41
C ALA A 134 -4.16 -1.27 1.17
N VAL A 135 -4.73 -2.27 0.50
CA VAL A 135 -5.64 -3.24 1.11
C VAL A 135 -4.92 -4.12 2.13
N GLU A 136 -3.70 -4.57 1.83
CA GLU A 136 -2.92 -5.38 2.76
C GLU A 136 -2.49 -4.57 3.99
N ALA A 137 -2.03 -3.33 3.81
CA ALA A 137 -1.72 -2.43 4.91
C ALA A 137 -2.95 -2.18 5.81
N ARG A 138 -4.13 -1.94 5.21
CA ARG A 138 -5.38 -1.78 5.93
C ARG A 138 -5.78 -3.05 6.68
N SER A 139 -5.61 -4.22 6.07
CA SER A 139 -5.97 -5.49 6.69
C SER A 139 -5.17 -5.79 7.97
N ARG A 140 -3.92 -5.36 8.04
CA ARG A 140 -3.07 -5.51 9.24
C ARG A 140 -3.58 -4.70 10.44
N SER A 141 -4.31 -3.63 10.21
CA SER A 141 -4.86 -2.76 11.26
C SER A 141 -6.27 -3.15 11.71
N LEU A 142 -6.85 -4.22 11.16
CA LEU A 142 -8.16 -4.72 11.57
C LEU A 142 -8.05 -5.39 12.95
N THR A 143 -9.04 -5.15 13.79
CA THR A 143 -9.24 -5.86 15.06
C THR A 143 -10.24 -6.99 14.93
N ASP A 144 -11.10 -6.92 13.91
CA ASP A 144 -12.08 -7.94 13.52
C ASP A 144 -11.72 -8.45 12.12
N TYR A 145 -11.60 -9.77 11.98
CA TYR A 145 -11.28 -10.47 10.74
C TYR A 145 -12.46 -11.24 10.17
N SER A 146 -13.70 -10.87 10.56
CA SER A 146 -14.89 -11.40 9.91
C SER A 146 -14.90 -11.12 8.42
N GLU A 147 -15.59 -11.95 7.64
CA GLU A 147 -15.71 -11.74 6.20
C GLU A 147 -16.31 -10.36 5.87
N GLU A 148 -17.25 -9.88 6.69
CA GLU A 148 -17.88 -8.57 6.55
C GLU A 148 -16.87 -7.43 6.78
N ALA A 149 -16.05 -7.53 7.84
CA ALA A 149 -15.04 -6.52 8.15
C ALA A 149 -13.94 -6.47 7.07
N ILE A 150 -13.51 -7.62 6.57
CA ILE A 150 -12.56 -7.74 5.47
C ILE A 150 -13.16 -7.15 4.19
N ALA A 151 -14.39 -7.52 3.82
CA ALA A 151 -15.05 -7.01 2.63
C ALA A 151 -15.17 -5.49 2.67
N LYS A 152 -15.60 -4.95 3.81
CA LYS A 152 -15.71 -3.50 4.03
C LYS A 152 -14.35 -2.80 3.90
N ALA A 153 -13.29 -3.37 4.45
CA ALA A 153 -11.96 -2.79 4.36
C ALA A 153 -11.45 -2.75 2.90
N VAL A 154 -11.65 -3.83 2.14
CA VAL A 154 -11.29 -3.90 0.71
C VAL A 154 -12.05 -2.85 -0.09
N ASP A 155 -13.38 -2.80 0.07
CA ASP A 155 -14.22 -1.86 -0.68
C ASP A 155 -13.84 -0.41 -0.36
N GLN A 156 -13.72 -0.06 0.93
CA GLN A 156 -13.36 1.30 1.34
C GLN A 156 -12.01 1.75 0.76
N MET A 157 -11.00 0.89 0.74
CA MET A 157 -9.68 1.26 0.22
C MET A 157 -9.71 1.49 -1.29
N ILE A 158 -10.36 0.60 -2.04
CA ILE A 158 -10.44 0.73 -3.50
C ILE A 158 -11.33 1.91 -3.90
N ASP A 159 -12.50 2.08 -3.26
CA ASP A 159 -13.39 3.23 -3.50
C ASP A 159 -12.70 4.56 -3.25
N GLN A 160 -11.90 4.63 -2.18
CA GLN A 160 -11.15 5.83 -1.87
C GLN A 160 -10.09 6.15 -2.94
N GLN A 161 -9.36 5.15 -3.42
CA GLN A 161 -8.37 5.35 -4.49
C GLN A 161 -9.03 5.77 -5.81
N ILE A 162 -10.21 5.22 -6.12
CA ILE A 162 -11.00 5.62 -7.28
C ILE A 162 -11.50 7.05 -7.12
N ALA A 163 -12.07 7.40 -5.96
CA ALA A 163 -12.56 8.75 -5.67
C ALA A 163 -11.45 9.81 -5.69
N ASP A 164 -10.25 9.45 -5.24
CA ASP A 164 -9.04 10.29 -5.30
C ASP A 164 -8.46 10.37 -6.75
N GLY A 165 -9.11 9.72 -7.74
CA GLY A 165 -8.71 9.74 -9.14
C GLY A 165 -7.36 9.08 -9.41
N GLN A 166 -6.94 8.11 -8.58
CA GLN A 166 -5.63 7.47 -8.72
C GLN A 166 -5.54 6.63 -10.00
N PHE A 167 -6.65 6.11 -10.49
CA PHE A 167 -6.69 5.23 -11.68
C PHE A 167 -7.20 5.94 -12.95
N ALA A 168 -7.21 7.27 -12.96
CA ALA A 168 -7.71 8.05 -14.10
C ALA A 168 -6.96 7.78 -15.42
N GLU A 169 -5.69 7.37 -15.33
CA GLU A 169 -4.83 7.07 -16.50
C GLU A 169 -4.71 5.55 -16.75
N THR A 170 -5.34 4.72 -15.91
CA THR A 170 -5.22 3.27 -16.01
C THR A 170 -6.35 2.69 -16.87
N PRO A 171 -6.07 1.79 -17.85
CA PRO A 171 -7.09 1.17 -18.68
C PRO A 171 -7.82 0.02 -17.96
N LEU A 172 -8.37 0.30 -16.77
CA LEU A 172 -9.20 -0.63 -16.00
C LEU A 172 -10.66 -0.47 -16.40
N SER A 173 -11.33 -1.60 -16.68
CA SER A 173 -12.79 -1.64 -16.78
C SER A 173 -13.43 -1.77 -15.39
N PHE A 174 -14.69 -1.42 -15.25
CA PHE A 174 -15.47 -1.70 -14.04
C PHE A 174 -15.44 -3.18 -13.67
N LYS A 175 -15.49 -4.06 -14.67
CA LYS A 175 -15.38 -5.50 -14.47
C LYS A 175 -14.03 -5.90 -13.87
N ASP A 176 -12.94 -5.32 -14.35
CA ASP A 176 -11.60 -5.60 -13.78
C ASP A 176 -11.57 -5.22 -12.30
N VAL A 177 -12.11 -4.06 -11.94
CA VAL A 177 -12.16 -3.60 -10.54
C VAL A 177 -12.96 -4.57 -9.66
N GLU A 178 -14.12 -5.03 -10.11
CA GLU A 178 -14.95 -5.98 -9.36
C GLU A 178 -14.25 -7.35 -9.22
N ASP A 179 -13.58 -7.84 -10.26
CA ASP A 179 -12.82 -9.08 -10.19
C ASP A 179 -11.62 -8.96 -9.21
N ILE A 180 -10.93 -7.82 -9.19
CA ILE A 180 -9.87 -7.52 -8.21
C ILE A 180 -10.44 -7.53 -6.78
N ARG A 181 -11.55 -6.82 -6.53
CA ARG A 181 -12.21 -6.79 -5.21
C ARG A 181 -12.55 -8.20 -4.72
N ARG A 182 -13.18 -8.98 -5.59
CA ARG A 182 -13.57 -10.37 -5.28
C ARG A 182 -12.33 -11.19 -4.85
N VAL A 183 -11.27 -11.15 -5.64
CA VAL A 183 -10.02 -11.88 -5.32
C VAL A 183 -9.42 -11.41 -3.99
N PHE A 184 -9.39 -10.12 -3.72
CA PHE A 184 -8.83 -9.59 -2.47
C PHE A 184 -9.65 -10.05 -1.26
N LYS A 185 -10.97 -9.99 -1.32
CA LYS A 185 -11.87 -10.47 -0.26
C LYS A 185 -11.65 -11.96 0.03
N GLU A 186 -11.70 -12.80 -1.01
CA GLU A 186 -11.50 -14.25 -0.90
C GLU A 186 -10.13 -14.61 -0.28
N ARG A 187 -9.05 -13.96 -0.75
CA ARG A 187 -7.69 -14.26 -0.29
C ARG A 187 -7.43 -13.79 1.14
N LEU A 188 -7.90 -12.61 1.51
CA LEU A 188 -7.73 -12.11 2.87
C LEU A 188 -8.55 -12.91 3.88
N SER A 189 -9.77 -13.33 3.54
CA SER A 189 -10.57 -14.23 4.39
C SER A 189 -9.85 -15.56 4.60
N THR A 190 -9.30 -16.17 3.54
CA THR A 190 -8.58 -17.43 3.63
C THR A 190 -7.34 -17.34 4.52
N ILE A 191 -6.53 -16.27 4.40
CA ILE A 191 -5.31 -16.08 5.19
C ILE A 191 -5.63 -15.94 6.67
N ASN A 192 -6.73 -15.31 7.02
CA ASN A 192 -7.09 -15.04 8.41
C ASN A 192 -7.81 -16.22 9.07
N HIS A 193 -8.54 -17.06 8.34
CA HIS A 193 -9.11 -18.30 8.86
C HIS A 193 -8.05 -19.31 9.36
N HIS A 194 -6.82 -19.27 8.85
CA HIS A 194 -5.73 -20.16 9.25
C HIS A 194 -5.04 -19.75 10.57
N ARG A 195 -5.46 -18.65 11.21
CA ARG A 195 -4.92 -18.18 12.50
C ARG A 195 -5.71 -18.65 13.71
N ILE A 196 -6.31 -19.86 13.66
CA ILE A 196 -6.92 -20.47 14.84
C ILE A 196 -5.81 -20.82 15.83
N ALA A 197 -5.85 -20.23 17.02
CA ALA A 197 -4.92 -20.56 18.10
C ALA A 197 -5.16 -22.03 18.49
N TYR A 198 -4.13 -22.88 18.33
CA TYR A 198 -4.18 -24.25 18.85
C TYR A 198 -4.17 -24.20 20.38
N PRO A 199 -5.12 -24.87 21.06
CA PRO A 199 -5.11 -24.94 22.51
C PRO A 199 -3.83 -25.62 22.99
N THR A 200 -3.14 -25.00 23.95
CA THR A 200 -2.03 -25.63 24.65
C THR A 200 -2.56 -26.63 25.68
N LEU A 201 -2.01 -27.84 25.67
CA LEU A 201 -2.26 -28.84 26.73
C LEU A 201 -1.75 -28.27 28.07
N ASN A 202 -2.67 -27.95 28.98
CA ASN A 202 -2.31 -27.71 30.39
C ASN A 202 -1.85 -29.04 30.96
N ARG A 203 -0.55 -29.18 31.21
CA ARG A 203 0.03 -30.25 32.04
C ARG A 203 0.12 -29.78 33.47
#